data_f9483131225e9febfb667c560e9328fa
#
_entry.id   f9483131225e9febfb667c560e9328fa
#
_cell.length_a   1.000
_cell.length_b   1.000
_cell.length_c   1.000
_cell.angle_alpha   90.00
_cell.angle_beta   90.00
_cell.angle_gamma   90.00
#
_symmetry.space_group_name_H-M   'P 1'
#
loop_
_entity.id
_entity.type
_entity.pdbx_description
1 polymer ?
#
loop_
_entity_poly.entity_id
_entity_poly.type
_entity_poly.pdbx_seq_one_letter_code
_entity_poly.pdbx_strand_id
1 'polypeptide(L)'
;MEKTKIVYYAFPFHIDMLERTIYQLKRASNYSNTESYLCLDIVLDISDSNFDWDTCKLPKQYFIDKFLNLEKYCDFCLEVNFQYNSEFISSGEHQRKVLEENNGEYNLIWLDPDIYFPVEIFYILENTIPIVEKETSTYMITPQIAKWWDPSWDVISNKEYVNSTIKFDDINVFELETKCDVENINIIKNYDHKFAGGWFNFHSKELTKLMKLPESIGIFHHIDLFQQEKFKILNQKGYNIPQYVLENCIVLEDRKY
;
A
#
# COMPACT_ATOMS: atom_id res chain seq x y z
N MET A 1 -6.02 6.08 16.43
CA MET A 1 -4.78 5.73 15.69
C MET A 1 -3.82 6.91 15.73
N GLU A 2 -2.50 6.70 15.77
CA GLU A 2 -1.51 7.77 15.63
C GLU A 2 -1.44 8.29 14.19
N LYS A 3 -0.78 9.44 13.97
CA LYS A 3 -0.59 9.99 12.62
C LYS A 3 -0.07 8.92 11.65
N THR A 4 -0.75 8.75 10.55
CA THR A 4 -0.50 7.71 9.55
C THR A 4 -0.40 8.34 8.16
N LYS A 5 0.72 8.12 7.49
CA LYS A 5 0.96 8.61 6.13
C LYS A 5 0.67 7.50 5.12
N ILE A 6 -0.20 7.76 4.19
CA ILE A 6 -0.50 6.89 3.04
C ILE A 6 0.41 7.33 1.91
N VAL A 7 1.23 6.41 1.44
CA VAL A 7 2.22 6.65 0.38
C VAL A 7 1.79 5.95 -0.89
N TYR A 8 1.79 6.70 -1.98
CA TYR A 8 1.34 6.25 -3.27
C TYR A 8 2.30 6.71 -4.37
N TYR A 9 2.77 5.79 -5.21
CA TYR A 9 3.61 6.08 -6.36
C TYR A 9 2.88 5.74 -7.65
N ALA A 10 2.64 6.73 -8.48
CA ALA A 10 1.80 6.62 -9.67
C ALA A 10 2.54 6.95 -10.96
N PHE A 11 2.11 6.35 -12.04
CA PHE A 11 2.45 6.69 -13.42
C PHE A 11 1.23 7.31 -14.13
N PRO A 12 1.41 7.92 -15.32
CA PRO A 12 0.30 8.53 -16.07
C PRO A 12 -0.89 7.60 -16.31
N PHE A 13 -0.64 6.33 -16.58
CA PHE A 13 -1.69 5.34 -16.80
C PHE A 13 -2.46 4.96 -15.51
N HIS A 14 -1.95 5.32 -14.32
CA HIS A 14 -2.63 5.13 -13.04
C HIS A 14 -3.59 6.27 -12.67
N ILE A 15 -3.68 7.35 -13.45
CA ILE A 15 -4.43 8.56 -13.03
C ILE A 15 -5.92 8.26 -12.74
N ASP A 16 -6.55 7.40 -13.54
CA ASP A 16 -7.95 7.03 -13.31
C ASP A 16 -8.10 6.12 -12.08
N MET A 17 -7.12 5.27 -11.83
CA MET A 17 -7.06 4.43 -10.63
C MET A 17 -6.83 5.28 -9.39
N LEU A 18 -5.96 6.27 -9.46
CA LEU A 18 -5.67 7.21 -8.38
C LEU A 18 -6.92 8.01 -7.98
N GLU A 19 -7.67 8.53 -8.96
CA GLU A 19 -8.93 9.24 -8.70
C GLU A 19 -9.89 8.36 -7.89
N ARG A 20 -10.02 7.12 -8.29
CA ARG A 20 -10.84 6.12 -7.61
C ARG A 20 -10.32 5.81 -6.21
N THR A 21 -9.00 5.64 -6.06
CA THR A 21 -8.37 5.38 -4.76
C THR A 21 -8.61 6.52 -3.79
N ILE A 22 -8.48 7.77 -4.22
CA ILE A 22 -8.79 8.96 -3.41
C ILE A 22 -10.26 8.93 -2.96
N TYR A 23 -11.19 8.59 -3.85
CA TYR A 23 -12.60 8.47 -3.49
C TYR A 23 -12.84 7.36 -2.44
N GLN A 24 -12.17 6.23 -2.58
CA GLN A 24 -12.25 5.14 -1.59
C GLN A 24 -11.63 5.54 -0.24
N LEU A 25 -10.48 6.19 -0.25
CA LEU A 25 -9.83 6.72 0.96
C LEU A 25 -10.77 7.69 1.69
N LYS A 26 -11.41 8.60 0.97
CA LYS A 26 -12.40 9.54 1.54
C LYS A 26 -13.58 8.79 2.19
N ARG A 27 -14.13 7.78 1.51
CA ARG A 27 -15.21 6.97 2.09
C ARG A 27 -14.77 6.22 3.33
N ALA A 28 -13.59 5.61 3.31
CA ALA A 28 -13.05 4.88 4.44
C ALA A 28 -12.72 5.81 5.62
N SER A 29 -12.17 6.99 5.35
CA SER A 29 -11.93 8.02 6.36
C SER A 29 -13.23 8.48 7.02
N ASN A 30 -14.25 8.80 6.24
CA ASN A 30 -15.56 9.21 6.76
C ASN A 30 -16.24 8.11 7.60
N TYR A 31 -16.08 6.84 7.20
CA TYR A 31 -16.62 5.70 7.94
C TYR A 31 -16.02 5.60 9.35
N SER A 32 -14.72 5.90 9.47
CA SER A 32 -13.95 5.72 10.71
C SER A 32 -13.65 7.02 11.47
N ASN A 33 -14.05 8.19 10.95
CA ASN A 33 -13.73 9.52 11.52
C ASN A 33 -12.22 9.75 11.69
N THR A 34 -11.43 9.41 10.66
CA THR A 34 -9.96 9.39 10.72
C THR A 34 -9.28 10.67 10.22
N GLU A 35 -10.03 11.70 9.93
CA GLU A 35 -9.58 12.98 9.33
C GLU A 35 -8.45 13.67 10.12
N SER A 36 -8.42 13.44 11.43
CA SER A 36 -7.45 14.14 12.31
C SER A 36 -6.04 13.56 12.31
N TYR A 37 -5.78 12.44 11.63
CA TYR A 37 -4.49 11.76 11.67
C TYR A 37 -4.01 11.17 10.34
N LEU A 38 -4.83 11.15 9.30
CA LEU A 38 -4.39 10.70 7.97
C LEU A 38 -3.61 11.79 7.25
N CYS A 39 -2.45 11.42 6.71
CA CYS A 39 -1.66 12.23 5.80
C CYS A 39 -1.53 11.48 4.48
N LEU A 40 -1.53 12.20 3.37
CA LEU A 40 -1.47 11.61 2.03
C LEU A 40 -0.25 12.16 1.28
N ASP A 41 0.60 11.26 0.81
CA ASP A 41 1.81 11.58 0.05
C ASP A 41 1.78 10.82 -1.28
N ILE A 42 1.56 11.54 -2.36
CA ILE A 42 1.41 10.97 -3.69
C ILE A 42 2.42 11.60 -4.64
N VAL A 43 3.17 10.73 -5.32
CA VAL A 43 4.10 11.12 -6.37
C VAL A 43 3.64 10.56 -7.71
N LEU A 44 3.53 11.43 -8.71
CA LEU A 44 3.31 11.08 -10.10
C LEU A 44 4.63 11.16 -10.87
N ASP A 45 5.10 10.05 -11.40
CA ASP A 45 6.26 10.02 -12.29
C ASP A 45 5.82 10.26 -13.74
N ILE A 46 6.23 11.38 -14.30
CA ILE A 46 5.99 11.79 -15.69
C ILE A 46 7.27 11.78 -16.53
N SER A 47 8.30 11.08 -16.07
CA SER A 47 9.57 10.97 -16.80
C SER A 47 9.41 10.22 -18.12
N ASP A 48 10.34 10.45 -19.04
CA ASP A 48 10.36 9.76 -20.34
C ASP A 48 10.80 8.30 -20.22
N SER A 49 11.36 7.92 -19.08
CA SER A 49 11.92 6.57 -18.88
C SER A 49 10.86 5.50 -18.61
N ASN A 50 9.70 5.89 -18.07
CA ASN A 50 8.66 4.97 -17.62
C ASN A 50 7.36 5.05 -18.42
N PHE A 51 7.27 5.97 -19.36
CA PHE A 51 6.06 6.16 -20.14
C PHE A 51 6.39 6.55 -21.57
N ASP A 52 5.82 5.84 -22.53
CA ASP A 52 6.00 6.12 -23.96
C ASP A 52 5.11 7.30 -24.39
N TRP A 53 5.67 8.50 -24.26
CA TRP A 53 4.99 9.73 -24.64
C TRP A 53 4.77 9.87 -26.14
N ASP A 54 5.58 9.20 -26.96
CA ASP A 54 5.48 9.28 -28.43
C ASP A 54 4.22 8.56 -28.96
N THR A 55 3.79 7.52 -28.25
CA THR A 55 2.54 6.81 -28.57
C THR A 55 1.34 7.36 -27.82
N CYS A 56 1.54 8.19 -26.81
CA CYS A 56 0.47 8.79 -26.03
C CYS A 56 -0.23 9.91 -26.84
N LYS A 57 -1.56 9.79 -26.96
CA LYS A 57 -2.37 10.81 -27.66
C LYS A 57 -2.62 12.07 -26.84
N LEU A 58 -2.29 12.06 -25.56
CA LEU A 58 -2.51 13.16 -24.62
C LEU A 58 -1.18 13.78 -24.20
N PRO A 59 -1.10 15.11 -24.09
CA PRO A 59 0.13 15.77 -23.67
C PRO A 59 0.44 15.53 -22.17
N LYS A 60 1.70 15.57 -21.78
CA LYS A 60 2.13 15.47 -20.36
C LYS A 60 1.33 16.40 -19.46
N GLN A 61 1.08 17.63 -19.91
CA GLN A 61 0.35 18.64 -19.13
C GLN A 61 -1.05 18.18 -18.74
N TYR A 62 -1.74 17.41 -19.59
CA TYR A 62 -3.04 16.83 -19.25
C TYR A 62 -2.99 15.96 -17.99
N PHE A 63 -1.96 15.11 -17.88
CA PHE A 63 -1.80 14.24 -16.71
C PHE A 63 -1.43 15.02 -15.46
N ILE A 64 -0.56 16.03 -15.60
CA ILE A 64 -0.20 16.92 -14.49
C ILE A 64 -1.43 17.68 -13.98
N ASP A 65 -2.19 18.30 -14.87
CA ASP A 65 -3.37 19.07 -14.50
C ASP A 65 -4.43 18.20 -13.84
N LYS A 66 -4.68 17.00 -14.40
CA LYS A 66 -5.60 16.04 -13.83
C LYS A 66 -5.14 15.59 -12.44
N PHE A 67 -3.86 15.27 -12.29
CA PHE A 67 -3.25 14.86 -11.03
C PHE A 67 -3.38 15.94 -9.94
N LEU A 68 -2.92 17.14 -10.22
CA LEU A 68 -3.00 18.25 -9.25
C LEU A 68 -4.44 18.61 -8.89
N ASN A 69 -5.38 18.44 -9.84
CA ASN A 69 -6.79 18.68 -9.58
C ASN A 69 -7.41 17.66 -8.59
N LEU A 70 -6.79 16.51 -8.38
CA LEU A 70 -7.25 15.52 -7.40
C LEU A 70 -7.02 15.96 -5.95
N GLU A 71 -6.03 16.82 -5.69
CA GLU A 71 -5.72 17.34 -4.36
C GLU A 71 -6.96 17.95 -3.67
N LYS A 72 -7.80 18.65 -4.43
CA LYS A 72 -9.04 19.28 -3.90
C LYS A 72 -10.05 18.30 -3.30
N TYR A 73 -9.94 17.01 -3.60
CA TYR A 73 -10.82 15.97 -3.03
C TYR A 73 -10.25 15.33 -1.77
N CYS A 74 -9.07 15.77 -1.31
CA CYS A 74 -8.35 15.21 -0.17
C CYS A 74 -8.61 15.97 1.14
N ASP A 75 -9.78 16.62 1.26
CA ASP A 75 -10.25 17.34 2.46
C ASP A 75 -10.43 16.46 3.71
N PHE A 76 -10.33 15.15 3.54
CA PHE A 76 -10.35 14.15 4.60
C PHE A 76 -8.96 13.86 5.21
N CYS A 77 -7.92 14.52 4.75
CA CYS A 77 -6.56 14.36 5.26
C CYS A 77 -6.10 15.58 6.05
N LEU A 78 -5.30 15.33 7.10
CA LEU A 78 -4.66 16.37 7.89
C LEU A 78 -3.60 17.11 7.08
N GLU A 79 -2.81 16.38 6.32
CA GLU A 79 -1.75 16.86 5.46
C GLU A 79 -1.84 16.17 4.09
N VAL A 80 -1.64 16.94 3.02
CA VAL A 80 -1.70 16.44 1.65
C VAL A 80 -0.48 16.95 0.89
N ASN A 81 0.21 16.03 0.24
CA ASN A 81 1.37 16.33 -0.60
C ASN A 81 1.20 15.66 -1.97
N PHE A 82 1.02 16.46 -3.01
CA PHE A 82 0.95 16.04 -4.40
C PHE A 82 2.18 16.57 -5.13
N GLN A 83 3.06 15.68 -5.54
CA GLN A 83 4.28 16.01 -6.28
C GLN A 83 4.30 15.26 -7.62
N TYR A 84 4.87 15.88 -8.64
CA TYR A 84 5.20 15.19 -9.87
C TYR A 84 6.68 15.34 -10.19
N ASN A 85 7.27 14.29 -10.73
CA ASN A 85 8.67 14.24 -11.10
C ASN A 85 8.82 14.16 -12.62
N SER A 86 9.58 15.09 -13.20
CA SER A 86 9.95 15.10 -14.61
C SER A 86 11.23 14.28 -14.88
N GLU A 87 12.04 14.07 -13.85
CA GLU A 87 13.21 13.20 -13.89
C GLU A 87 12.85 11.84 -13.31
N PHE A 88 13.42 10.79 -13.88
CA PHE A 88 13.16 9.43 -13.41
C PHE A 88 13.62 9.26 -11.96
N ILE A 89 12.70 8.83 -11.14
CA ILE A 89 12.97 8.33 -9.79
C ILE A 89 12.40 6.92 -9.72
N SER A 90 13.22 5.94 -9.37
CA SER A 90 12.70 4.59 -9.20
C SER A 90 11.76 4.49 -7.99
N SER A 91 10.85 3.52 -7.99
CA SER A 91 9.98 3.27 -6.83
C SER A 91 10.80 3.01 -5.56
N GLY A 92 11.95 2.35 -5.66
CA GLY A 92 12.85 2.11 -4.53
C GLY A 92 13.51 3.39 -4.00
N GLU A 93 13.88 4.30 -4.88
CA GLU A 93 14.43 5.61 -4.49
C GLU A 93 13.35 6.46 -3.80
N HIS A 94 12.14 6.47 -4.34
CA HIS A 94 11.01 7.13 -3.71
C HIS A 94 10.74 6.55 -2.31
N GLN A 95 10.72 5.23 -2.17
CA GLN A 95 10.52 4.60 -0.86
C GLN A 95 11.67 4.92 0.13
N ARG A 96 12.93 4.96 -0.33
CA ARG A 96 14.06 5.41 0.51
C ARG A 96 13.83 6.82 1.03
N LYS A 97 13.51 7.75 0.13
CA LYS A 97 13.24 9.15 0.48
C LYS A 97 12.12 9.25 1.52
N VAL A 98 11.00 8.57 1.29
CA VAL A 98 9.89 8.56 2.25
C VAL A 98 10.32 8.01 3.61
N LEU A 99 11.08 6.92 3.66
CA LEU A 99 11.55 6.33 4.92
C LEU A 99 12.55 7.24 5.66
N GLU A 100 13.44 7.90 4.94
CA GLU A 100 14.41 8.85 5.49
C GLU A 100 13.72 10.10 6.05
N GLU A 101 12.80 10.68 5.29
CA GLU A 101 12.01 11.83 5.70
C GLU A 101 11.07 11.50 6.87
N ASN A 102 10.47 10.31 6.85
CA ASN A 102 9.58 9.86 7.92
C ASN A 102 10.31 9.71 9.25
N ASN A 103 11.51 9.16 9.25
CA ASN A 103 12.34 8.92 10.43
C ASN A 103 11.57 8.41 11.68
N GLY A 104 10.52 7.65 11.47
CA GLY A 104 9.65 7.11 12.52
C GLY A 104 8.68 8.13 13.15
N GLU A 105 8.35 9.19 12.47
CA GLU A 105 7.34 10.16 12.91
C GLU A 105 5.91 9.64 12.70
N TYR A 106 5.68 8.99 11.57
CA TYR A 106 4.37 8.47 11.15
C TYR A 106 4.39 6.95 11.03
N ASN A 107 3.25 6.33 11.29
CA ASN A 107 2.96 5.03 10.69
C ASN A 107 2.86 5.20 9.17
N LEU A 108 3.24 4.18 8.40
CA LEU A 108 3.14 4.24 6.93
C LEU A 108 2.16 3.21 6.41
N ILE A 109 1.33 3.61 5.47
CA ILE A 109 0.56 2.68 4.61
C ILE A 109 1.16 2.78 3.21
N TRP A 110 1.77 1.70 2.76
CA TRP A 110 2.14 1.53 1.36
C TRP A 110 0.93 1.02 0.60
N LEU A 111 0.55 1.72 -0.45
CA LEU A 111 -0.63 1.41 -1.24
C LEU A 111 -0.29 1.36 -2.72
N ASP A 112 -0.50 0.19 -3.34
CA ASP A 112 -0.35 0.04 -4.78
C ASP A 112 -1.51 0.71 -5.55
N PRO A 113 -1.26 1.20 -6.77
CA PRO A 113 -2.22 1.94 -7.57
C PRO A 113 -3.48 1.17 -7.96
N ASP A 114 -3.39 -0.13 -8.03
CA ASP A 114 -4.42 -1.02 -8.55
C ASP A 114 -5.19 -1.78 -7.45
N ILE A 115 -5.14 -1.29 -6.23
CA ILE A 115 -5.80 -1.94 -5.10
C ILE A 115 -7.13 -1.28 -4.75
N TYR A 116 -8.17 -2.10 -4.64
CA TYR A 116 -9.43 -1.78 -3.98
C TYR A 116 -9.44 -2.32 -2.55
N PHE A 117 -9.97 -1.54 -1.63
CA PHE A 117 -10.09 -1.93 -0.23
C PHE A 117 -11.49 -1.60 0.33
N PRO A 118 -11.94 -2.31 1.37
CA PRO A 118 -13.25 -2.07 1.99
C PRO A 118 -13.27 -0.72 2.73
N VAL A 119 -14.45 -0.12 2.82
CA VAL A 119 -14.63 1.17 3.51
C VAL A 119 -14.33 1.07 5.01
N GLU A 120 -14.38 -0.11 5.58
CA GLU A 120 -14.12 -0.42 6.98
C GLU A 120 -12.63 -0.50 7.33
N ILE A 121 -11.72 -0.39 6.35
CA ILE A 121 -10.29 -0.70 6.54
C ILE A 121 -9.66 0.11 7.68
N PHE A 122 -9.95 1.40 7.79
CA PHE A 122 -9.38 2.22 8.87
C PHE A 122 -10.03 1.92 10.23
N TYR A 123 -11.33 1.65 10.25
CA TYR A 123 -12.01 1.21 11.47
C TYR A 123 -11.38 -0.07 12.04
N ILE A 124 -11.06 -1.02 11.16
CA ILE A 124 -10.41 -2.26 11.56
C ILE A 124 -8.99 -2.01 12.05
N LEU A 125 -8.22 -1.19 11.35
CA LEU A 125 -6.88 -0.82 11.81
C LEU A 125 -6.93 -0.16 13.20
N GLU A 126 -7.86 0.77 13.44
CA GLU A 126 -8.04 1.41 14.75
C GLU A 126 -8.33 0.43 15.88
N ASN A 127 -9.11 -0.61 15.60
CA ASN A 127 -9.43 -1.64 16.59
C ASN A 127 -8.31 -2.68 16.73
N THR A 128 -7.54 -2.93 15.68
CA THR A 128 -6.46 -3.93 15.67
C THR A 128 -5.16 -3.41 16.29
N ILE A 129 -4.78 -2.17 15.98
CA ILE A 129 -3.53 -1.57 16.45
C ILE A 129 -3.38 -1.65 17.98
N PRO A 130 -4.36 -1.26 18.81
CA PRO A 130 -4.23 -1.36 20.26
C PRO A 130 -4.08 -2.79 20.78
N ILE A 131 -4.55 -3.79 20.04
CA ILE A 131 -4.37 -5.22 20.40
C ILE A 131 -2.93 -5.61 20.14
N VAL A 132 -2.42 -5.28 18.95
CA VAL A 132 -1.05 -5.60 18.53
C VAL A 132 0.00 -4.89 19.38
N GLU A 133 -0.23 -3.64 19.73
CA GLU A 133 0.71 -2.82 20.51
C GLU A 133 0.88 -3.28 21.96
N LYS A 134 -0.02 -4.11 22.48
CA LYS A 134 0.20 -4.81 23.76
C LYS A 134 1.33 -5.82 23.71
N GLU A 135 1.65 -6.32 22.52
CA GLU A 135 2.67 -7.33 22.31
C GLU A 135 4.01 -6.74 21.81
N THR A 136 3.94 -5.79 20.87
CA THR A 136 5.12 -5.17 20.25
C THR A 136 4.77 -3.82 19.63
N SER A 137 5.74 -2.91 19.63
CA SER A 137 5.64 -1.63 18.92
C SER A 137 6.15 -1.70 17.48
N THR A 138 6.79 -2.81 17.10
CA THR A 138 7.44 -3.00 15.80
C THR A 138 6.72 -4.09 15.04
N TYR A 139 5.81 -3.72 14.15
CA TYR A 139 4.91 -4.67 13.48
C TYR A 139 4.45 -4.17 12.12
N MET A 140 3.95 -5.10 11.32
CA MET A 140 3.25 -4.87 10.07
C MET A 140 1.85 -5.47 10.13
N ILE A 141 0.86 -4.80 9.56
CA ILE A 141 -0.50 -5.31 9.38
C ILE A 141 -0.84 -5.31 7.91
N THR A 142 -1.36 -6.43 7.43
CA THR A 142 -1.74 -6.62 6.04
C THR A 142 -3.11 -7.28 5.96
N PRO A 143 -4.07 -6.77 5.18
CA PRO A 143 -5.31 -7.49 4.89
C PRO A 143 -5.04 -8.68 3.97
N GLN A 144 -5.99 -9.60 3.87
CA GLN A 144 -5.96 -10.62 2.84
C GLN A 144 -6.24 -10.00 1.47
N ILE A 145 -5.74 -10.64 0.41
CA ILE A 145 -5.97 -10.20 -0.96
C ILE A 145 -6.73 -11.23 -1.78
N ALA A 146 -7.66 -10.75 -2.60
CA ALA A 146 -8.17 -11.47 -3.75
C ALA A 146 -7.49 -10.92 -5.01
N LYS A 147 -6.76 -11.75 -5.71
CA LYS A 147 -5.91 -11.27 -6.78
C LYS A 147 -5.88 -12.19 -8.00
N TRP A 148 -5.50 -11.57 -9.10
CA TRP A 148 -5.09 -12.23 -10.32
C TRP A 148 -3.67 -12.73 -10.14
N TRP A 149 -3.42 -14.03 -10.27
CA TRP A 149 -2.12 -14.53 -9.93
C TRP A 149 -1.56 -15.53 -10.92
N ASP A 150 -0.32 -15.32 -11.23
CA ASP A 150 0.51 -16.29 -11.91
C ASP A 150 1.13 -17.24 -10.86
N PRO A 151 1.13 -18.56 -11.09
CA PRO A 151 1.75 -19.54 -10.20
C PRO A 151 3.23 -19.29 -9.89
N SER A 152 3.94 -18.49 -10.69
CA SER A 152 5.33 -18.12 -10.43
C SER A 152 5.52 -17.38 -9.10
N TRP A 153 4.47 -16.77 -8.58
CA TRP A 153 4.50 -16.05 -7.30
C TRP A 153 4.26 -16.94 -6.08
N ASP A 154 3.94 -18.23 -6.28
CA ASP A 154 3.72 -19.17 -5.17
C ASP A 154 4.96 -19.33 -4.28
N VAL A 155 6.14 -19.04 -4.83
CA VAL A 155 7.42 -19.07 -4.10
C VAL A 155 7.48 -18.03 -2.98
N ILE A 156 6.84 -16.88 -3.19
CA ILE A 156 6.89 -15.73 -2.26
C ILE A 156 5.57 -15.50 -1.55
N SER A 157 4.47 -16.13 -2.00
CA SER A 157 3.17 -15.98 -1.38
C SER A 157 2.97 -17.00 -0.25
N ASN A 158 2.24 -16.57 0.77
CA ASN A 158 1.69 -17.44 1.79
C ASN A 158 0.17 -17.47 1.61
N LYS A 159 -0.43 -18.68 1.64
CA LYS A 159 -1.89 -18.85 1.53
C LYS A 159 -2.68 -18.03 2.57
N GLU A 160 -2.07 -17.69 3.70
CA GLU A 160 -2.68 -16.85 4.73
C GLU A 160 -2.95 -15.42 4.25
N TYR A 161 -2.17 -14.93 3.27
CA TYR A 161 -2.33 -13.59 2.69
C TYR A 161 -3.25 -13.58 1.48
N VAL A 162 -3.43 -14.74 0.84
CA VAL A 162 -4.21 -14.86 -0.38
C VAL A 162 -5.54 -15.51 -0.03
N ASN A 163 -6.60 -14.72 0.02
CA ASN A 163 -7.94 -15.22 0.24
C ASN A 163 -8.45 -16.03 -0.96
N SER A 164 -8.26 -15.48 -2.15
CA SER A 164 -8.64 -16.15 -3.39
C SER A 164 -7.71 -15.80 -4.52
N THR A 165 -7.48 -16.76 -5.40
CA THR A 165 -6.81 -16.55 -6.69
C THR A 165 -7.87 -16.63 -7.78
N ILE A 166 -7.93 -15.60 -8.62
CA ILE A 166 -8.90 -15.51 -9.69
C ILE A 166 -8.21 -16.01 -10.96
N LYS A 167 -8.76 -17.03 -11.59
CA LYS A 167 -8.28 -17.50 -12.90
C LYS A 167 -8.92 -16.66 -14.00
N PHE A 168 -8.14 -16.36 -15.03
CA PHE A 168 -8.58 -15.52 -16.16
C PHE A 168 -9.87 -16.00 -16.84
N ASP A 169 -10.12 -17.31 -16.82
CA ASP A 169 -11.27 -17.94 -17.48
C ASP A 169 -12.54 -17.95 -16.63
N ASP A 170 -12.46 -17.64 -15.34
CA ASP A 170 -13.58 -17.77 -14.41
C ASP A 170 -14.28 -16.44 -14.08
N ILE A 171 -14.04 -15.37 -14.89
CA ILE A 171 -14.37 -14.03 -14.42
C ILE A 171 -15.74 -13.54 -14.84
N ASN A 172 -16.53 -13.28 -13.82
CA ASN A 172 -17.43 -12.14 -13.80
C ASN A 172 -16.79 -11.04 -12.90
N VAL A 173 -15.99 -10.15 -13.50
CA VAL A 173 -15.24 -9.08 -12.81
C VAL A 173 -16.16 -8.18 -11.96
N PHE A 174 -17.47 -8.16 -12.28
CA PHE A 174 -18.46 -7.36 -11.56
C PHE A 174 -18.95 -8.00 -10.24
N GLU A 175 -18.58 -9.23 -9.96
CA GLU A 175 -18.96 -9.94 -8.72
C GLU A 175 -17.86 -9.94 -7.65
N LEU A 176 -16.69 -9.40 -7.97
CA LEU A 176 -15.60 -9.29 -7.02
C LEU A 176 -15.78 -8.04 -6.16
N GLU A 177 -16.27 -8.23 -4.98
CA GLU A 177 -16.38 -7.17 -3.99
C GLU A 177 -15.26 -7.29 -2.94
N THR A 178 -14.72 -6.13 -2.55
CA THR A 178 -13.94 -6.06 -1.32
C THR A 178 -14.85 -6.45 -0.16
N LYS A 179 -14.37 -7.30 0.72
CA LYS A 179 -15.16 -7.80 1.85
C LYS A 179 -14.48 -7.46 3.16
N CYS A 180 -15.31 -7.10 4.12
CA CYS A 180 -14.87 -6.97 5.48
C CYS A 180 -15.97 -7.43 6.43
N ASP A 181 -15.64 -8.40 7.26
CA ASP A 181 -16.51 -8.84 8.36
C ASP A 181 -16.00 -8.20 9.65
N VAL A 182 -16.50 -7.00 9.96
CA VAL A 182 -16.06 -6.22 11.13
C VAL A 182 -16.35 -6.91 12.47
N GLU A 183 -17.31 -7.85 12.50
CA GLU A 183 -17.68 -8.59 13.71
C GLU A 183 -16.77 -9.80 13.96
N ASN A 184 -16.16 -10.35 12.89
CA ASN A 184 -15.39 -11.58 12.93
C ASN A 184 -13.98 -11.41 12.34
N ILE A 185 -13.34 -10.29 12.57
CA ILE A 185 -11.94 -10.11 12.20
C ILE A 185 -11.07 -10.99 13.08
N ASN A 186 -10.41 -11.93 12.45
CA ASN A 186 -9.36 -12.73 13.05
C ASN A 186 -7.98 -12.16 12.66
N ILE A 187 -7.08 -12.12 13.64
CA ILE A 187 -5.72 -11.59 13.46
C ILE A 187 -4.75 -12.76 13.52
N ILE A 188 -4.18 -13.12 12.37
CA ILE A 188 -3.19 -14.18 12.27
C ILE A 188 -1.80 -13.56 12.42
N LYS A 189 -1.05 -14.01 13.43
CA LYS A 189 0.34 -13.58 13.66
C LYS A 189 1.32 -14.49 12.92
N ASN A 190 2.20 -13.89 12.15
CA ASN A 190 3.19 -14.60 11.34
C ASN A 190 4.56 -13.94 11.45
N TYR A 191 5.63 -14.74 11.37
CA TYR A 191 7.02 -14.29 11.35
C TYR A 191 7.75 -14.62 10.05
N ASP A 192 7.10 -15.35 9.14
CA ASP A 192 7.71 -15.75 7.86
C ASP A 192 7.85 -14.60 6.88
N HIS A 193 7.00 -13.59 7.00
CA HIS A 193 6.97 -12.44 6.10
C HIS A 193 7.03 -12.84 4.62
N LYS A 194 6.39 -13.95 4.26
CA LYS A 194 6.50 -14.51 2.92
C LYS A 194 5.92 -13.62 1.84
N PHE A 195 5.07 -12.70 2.23
CA PHE A 195 4.53 -11.75 1.31
C PHE A 195 4.42 -10.38 1.97
N ALA A 196 5.16 -9.43 1.45
CA ALA A 196 5.17 -8.03 1.86
C ALA A 196 4.91 -7.13 0.64
N GLY A 197 4.07 -7.59 -0.29
CA GLY A 197 3.75 -6.83 -1.50
C GLY A 197 3.15 -5.46 -1.20
N GLY A 198 3.25 -4.55 -2.13
CA GLY A 198 2.80 -3.16 -2.03
C GLY A 198 1.29 -2.96 -1.92
N TRP A 199 0.51 -4.01 -1.82
CA TRP A 199 -0.95 -3.96 -1.88
C TRP A 199 -1.59 -2.96 -0.95
N PHE A 200 -1.53 -3.25 0.33
CA PHE A 200 -1.99 -2.41 1.43
C PHE A 200 -1.25 -2.87 2.69
N ASN A 201 -0.10 -2.27 2.95
CA ASN A 201 0.75 -2.64 4.07
C ASN A 201 0.85 -1.50 5.07
N PHE A 202 0.29 -1.71 6.26
CA PHE A 202 0.49 -0.82 7.38
C PHE A 202 1.76 -1.18 8.13
N HIS A 203 2.68 -0.25 8.25
CA HIS A 203 3.92 -0.36 9.01
C HIS A 203 3.87 0.58 10.21
N SER A 204 4.10 0.05 11.41
CA SER A 204 4.23 0.89 12.60
C SER A 204 5.41 1.86 12.46
N LYS A 205 5.33 3.02 13.09
CA LYS A 205 6.40 4.03 13.07
C LYS A 205 7.74 3.48 13.58
N GLU A 206 7.72 2.54 14.55
CA GLU A 206 8.93 1.90 15.05
C GLU A 206 9.52 0.92 14.02
N LEU A 207 8.68 0.25 13.22
CA LEU A 207 9.15 -0.58 12.12
C LEU A 207 9.83 0.27 11.05
N THR A 208 9.28 1.44 10.72
CA THR A 208 9.85 2.31 9.67
C THR A 208 11.27 2.75 9.98
N LYS A 209 11.65 2.92 11.25
CA LYS A 209 13.02 3.22 11.67
C LYS A 209 14.03 2.11 11.32
N LEU A 210 13.55 0.88 11.24
CA LEU A 210 14.38 -0.29 10.90
C LEU A 210 14.44 -0.54 9.38
N MET A 211 13.53 0.06 8.62
CA MET A 211 13.39 -0.11 7.18
C MET A 211 14.38 0.79 6.43
N LYS A 212 15.66 0.38 6.37
CA LYS A 212 16.65 1.04 5.51
C LYS A 212 16.77 0.25 4.20
N LEU A 213 16.48 0.89 3.09
CA LEU A 213 16.65 0.32 1.76
C LEU A 213 18.02 0.70 1.19
N PRO A 214 18.87 -0.26 0.78
CA PRO A 214 20.14 0.04 0.12
C PRO A 214 19.93 0.75 -1.22
N GLU A 215 20.88 1.58 -1.62
CA GLU A 215 20.87 2.25 -2.93
C GLU A 215 20.84 1.28 -4.11
N SER A 216 21.42 0.09 -3.94
CA SER A 216 21.41 -0.96 -4.95
C SER A 216 20.02 -1.55 -5.23
N ILE A 217 19.03 -1.31 -4.36
CA ILE A 217 17.65 -1.72 -4.55
C ILE A 217 16.89 -0.52 -5.10
N GLY A 218 16.78 -0.44 -6.41
CA GLY A 218 16.22 0.75 -7.03
C GLY A 218 15.17 0.49 -8.09
N ILE A 219 15.22 -0.67 -8.73
CA ILE A 219 14.37 -0.93 -9.90
C ILE A 219 13.41 -2.05 -9.55
N PHE A 220 12.15 -1.87 -9.88
CA PHE A 220 11.00 -2.78 -9.81
C PHE A 220 11.25 -4.22 -9.27
N HIS A 221 10.35 -4.72 -8.44
CA HIS A 221 10.19 -6.11 -7.98
C HIS A 221 11.07 -6.62 -6.82
N HIS A 222 12.17 -5.97 -6.48
CA HIS A 222 13.05 -6.51 -5.44
C HIS A 222 12.83 -5.92 -4.05
N ILE A 223 12.03 -4.88 -3.93
CA ILE A 223 11.82 -4.17 -2.66
C ILE A 223 11.11 -5.07 -1.65
N ASP A 224 10.05 -5.73 -2.08
CA ASP A 224 9.26 -6.61 -1.23
C ASP A 224 10.07 -7.82 -0.77
N LEU A 225 10.80 -8.44 -1.69
CA LEU A 225 11.70 -9.54 -1.36
C LEU A 225 12.80 -9.10 -0.39
N PHE A 226 13.38 -7.94 -0.60
CA PHE A 226 14.38 -7.38 0.31
C PHE A 226 13.81 -7.15 1.69
N GLN A 227 12.63 -6.58 1.79
CA GLN A 227 11.95 -6.33 3.07
C GLN A 227 11.68 -7.65 3.80
N GLN A 228 11.16 -8.66 3.11
CA GLN A 228 10.91 -9.99 3.67
C GLN A 228 12.19 -10.60 4.25
N GLU A 229 13.24 -10.67 3.46
CA GLU A 229 14.51 -11.26 3.91
C GLU A 229 15.14 -10.46 5.05
N LYS A 230 15.05 -9.13 5.00
CA LYS A 230 15.52 -8.28 6.09
C LYS A 230 14.77 -8.55 7.40
N PHE A 231 13.45 -8.65 7.37
CA PHE A 231 12.67 -8.92 8.57
C PHE A 231 12.94 -10.31 9.13
N LYS A 232 13.09 -11.33 8.28
CA LYS A 232 13.51 -12.67 8.70
C LYS A 232 14.89 -12.62 9.42
N ILE A 233 15.86 -11.94 8.81
CA ILE A 233 17.21 -11.80 9.41
C ILE A 233 17.14 -11.06 10.75
N LEU A 234 16.36 -10.00 10.85
CA LEU A 234 16.18 -9.25 12.09
C LEU A 234 15.53 -10.12 13.17
N ASN A 235 14.49 -10.89 12.81
CA ASN A 235 13.83 -11.82 13.74
C ASN A 235 14.79 -12.93 14.22
N GLN A 236 15.65 -13.46 13.35
CA GLN A 236 16.71 -14.40 13.73
C GLN A 236 17.75 -13.80 14.70
N LYS A 237 17.92 -12.48 14.64
CA LYS A 237 18.79 -11.72 15.57
C LYS A 237 18.08 -11.30 16.86
N GLY A 238 16.85 -11.75 17.07
CA GLY A 238 16.09 -11.50 18.29
C GLY A 238 15.22 -10.23 18.26
N TYR A 239 15.09 -9.56 17.10
CA TYR A 239 14.05 -8.54 16.95
C TYR A 239 12.70 -9.22 16.86
N ASN A 240 11.72 -8.68 17.56
CA ASN A 240 10.36 -9.19 17.54
C ASN A 240 9.54 -8.36 16.54
N ILE A 241 9.59 -8.73 15.25
CA ILE A 241 8.90 -8.06 14.15
C ILE A 241 7.86 -9.02 13.58
N PRO A 242 6.67 -9.12 14.14
CA PRO A 242 5.59 -9.91 13.56
C PRO A 242 4.92 -9.19 12.41
N GLN A 243 4.36 -9.98 11.51
CA GLN A 243 3.37 -9.57 10.54
C GLN A 243 2.01 -10.10 10.98
N TYR A 244 1.02 -9.23 11.02
CA TYR A 244 -0.36 -9.58 11.34
C TYR A 244 -1.20 -9.53 10.07
N VAL A 245 -1.90 -10.62 9.79
CA VAL A 245 -2.84 -10.72 8.68
C VAL A 245 -4.24 -10.53 9.21
N LEU A 246 -4.99 -9.61 8.62
CA LEU A 246 -6.40 -9.40 8.91
C LEU A 246 -7.21 -10.42 8.10
N GLU A 247 -7.53 -11.56 8.69
CA GLU A 247 -8.40 -12.55 8.07
C GLU A 247 -9.82 -12.00 7.97
N ASN A 248 -10.50 -12.27 6.86
CA ASN A 248 -11.83 -11.73 6.53
C ASN A 248 -11.88 -10.21 6.27
N CYS A 249 -10.74 -9.56 6.14
CA CYS A 249 -10.63 -8.24 5.54
C CYS A 249 -9.90 -8.37 4.20
N ILE A 250 -10.66 -8.29 3.10
CA ILE A 250 -10.16 -8.66 1.77
C ILE A 250 -10.04 -7.42 0.91
N VAL A 251 -8.82 -7.14 0.45
CA VAL A 251 -8.54 -6.18 -0.62
C VAL A 251 -8.53 -6.89 -1.97
N LEU A 252 -8.77 -6.16 -3.03
CA LEU A 252 -8.85 -6.69 -4.39
C LEU A 252 -7.85 -6.00 -5.29
N GLU A 253 -7.03 -6.79 -5.99
CA GLU A 253 -6.19 -6.30 -7.08
C GLU A 253 -7.03 -6.08 -8.33
N ASP A 254 -7.04 -4.84 -8.86
CA ASP A 254 -7.71 -4.49 -10.12
C ASP A 254 -6.71 -4.52 -11.27
N ARG A 255 -6.89 -5.47 -12.17
CA ARG A 255 -6.18 -5.45 -13.45
C ARG A 255 -7.12 -4.91 -14.52
N LYS A 256 -7.05 -3.62 -14.76
CA LYS A 256 -7.48 -3.04 -16.04
C LYS A 256 -6.24 -2.89 -16.92
N TYR A 257 -6.12 -3.79 -17.86
CA TYR A 257 -5.27 -3.61 -19.03
C TYR A 257 -6.15 -3.35 -20.24
#